data_f4322760cf6544f8f2ec95026119427a
#
_entry.id   f4322760cf6544f8f2ec95026119427a
#
_cell.length_a   1.000
_cell.length_b   1.000
_cell.length_c   1.000
_cell.angle_alpha   90.00
_cell.angle_beta   90.00
_cell.angle_gamma   90.00
#
_symmetry.space_group_name_H-M   'P 1'
#
loop_
_entity.id
_entity.type
_entity.pdbx_description
1 polymer ?
#
loop_
_entity_poly.entity_id
_entity_poly.type
_entity_poly.pdbx_seq_one_letter_code
_entity_poly.pdbx_strand_id
1 'polypeptide(L)'
;MKKSPEKQIGHKTIRRITSIGILTAIALTIFVLESQIPPLVAIPGIKLGLANIVTLFALVFLSPTDAFIILILRVTMGSVFSGQIMMLAYSLTGGLLCLLTEMILLKYLPLKNLWAASIIGAIIHNTAQVAVAALITQTPGIFWYMPYLIIAAIITGAFIGLAVPVSYTHLTLPTNREV
;
A
#
# COMPACT_ATOMS: atom_id res chain seq x y z
N MET A 1 41.21 0.89 -5.74
CA MET A 1 40.81 -0.53 -5.89
C MET A 1 39.37 -0.62 -6.36
N LYS A 2 39.13 -0.96 -7.65
CA LYS A 2 37.77 -1.19 -8.18
C LYS A 2 37.26 -2.53 -7.62
N LYS A 3 36.14 -2.50 -6.84
CA LYS A 3 35.50 -3.73 -6.35
C LYS A 3 35.08 -4.59 -7.55
N SER A 4 35.30 -5.91 -7.48
CA SER A 4 34.93 -6.85 -8.54
C SER A 4 33.42 -6.76 -8.85
N PRO A 5 33.00 -6.94 -10.13
CA PRO A 5 31.57 -6.85 -10.54
C PRO A 5 30.67 -7.79 -9.74
N GLU A 6 31.11 -8.98 -9.40
CA GLU A 6 30.34 -9.94 -8.58
C GLU A 6 30.02 -9.43 -7.18
N LYS A 7 30.98 -8.76 -6.49
CA LYS A 7 30.72 -8.16 -5.17
C LYS A 7 29.73 -7.00 -5.25
N GLN A 8 29.67 -6.27 -6.37
CA GLN A 8 28.72 -5.17 -6.55
C GLN A 8 27.30 -5.69 -6.81
N ILE A 9 27.15 -6.78 -7.56
CA ILE A 9 25.85 -7.42 -7.85
C ILE A 9 25.26 -8.00 -6.54
N GLY A 10 26.08 -8.74 -5.78
CA GLY A 10 25.65 -9.28 -4.48
C GLY A 10 25.17 -8.20 -3.50
N HIS A 11 25.88 -7.07 -3.44
CA HIS A 11 25.55 -5.97 -2.52
C HIS A 11 24.21 -5.28 -2.89
N LYS A 12 23.93 -5.11 -4.19
CA LYS A 12 22.66 -4.54 -4.67
C LYS A 12 21.47 -5.48 -4.36
N THR A 13 21.65 -6.78 -4.57
CA THR A 13 20.62 -7.79 -4.30
C THR A 13 20.31 -7.88 -2.80
N ILE A 14 21.32 -7.91 -1.94
CA ILE A 14 21.14 -7.93 -0.49
C ILE A 14 20.37 -6.68 -0.03
N ARG A 15 20.78 -5.50 -0.47
CA ARG A 15 20.11 -4.24 -0.13
C ARG A 15 18.63 -4.25 -0.55
N ARG A 16 18.31 -4.75 -1.75
CA ARG A 16 16.96 -4.87 -2.26
C ARG A 16 16.09 -5.79 -1.37
N ILE A 17 16.61 -6.99 -1.05
CA ILE A 17 15.92 -7.97 -0.20
C ILE A 17 15.68 -7.38 1.20
N THR A 18 16.69 -6.75 1.79
CA THR A 18 16.58 -6.09 3.10
C THR A 18 15.51 -4.98 3.08
N SER A 19 15.49 -4.14 2.03
CA SER A 19 14.48 -3.08 1.90
C SER A 19 13.06 -3.66 1.80
N ILE A 20 12.86 -4.71 1.00
CA ILE A 20 11.56 -5.41 0.89
C ILE A 20 11.15 -5.98 2.24
N GLY A 21 12.07 -6.64 2.97
CA GLY A 21 11.78 -7.19 4.30
C GLY A 21 11.38 -6.14 5.32
N ILE A 22 12.13 -5.04 5.40
CA ILE A 22 11.84 -3.93 6.32
C ILE A 22 10.49 -3.27 5.97
N LEU A 23 10.24 -2.97 4.69
CA LEU A 23 8.99 -2.36 4.25
C LEU A 23 7.80 -3.29 4.48
N THR A 24 7.96 -4.60 4.27
CA THR A 24 6.92 -5.57 4.59
C THR A 24 6.61 -5.61 6.08
N ALA A 25 7.63 -5.56 6.95
CA ALA A 25 7.45 -5.49 8.40
C ALA A 25 6.71 -4.21 8.84
N ILE A 26 7.08 -3.05 8.26
CA ILE A 26 6.37 -1.78 8.51
C ILE A 26 4.90 -1.89 8.05
N ALA A 27 4.66 -2.45 6.87
CA ALA A 27 3.31 -2.62 6.34
C ALA A 27 2.46 -3.53 7.23
N LEU A 28 3.04 -4.60 7.78
CA LEU A 28 2.37 -5.49 8.74
C LEU A 28 2.09 -4.78 10.06
N THR A 29 3.02 -3.97 10.55
CA THR A 29 2.79 -3.16 11.76
C THR A 29 1.62 -2.21 11.56
N ILE A 30 1.58 -1.47 10.44
CA ILE A 30 0.45 -0.59 10.11
C ILE A 30 -0.85 -1.40 10.00
N PHE A 31 -0.81 -2.58 9.38
CA PHE A 31 -1.94 -3.47 9.28
C PHE A 31 -2.49 -3.90 10.67
N VAL A 32 -1.60 -4.23 11.62
CA VAL A 32 -2.00 -4.56 13.00
C VAL A 32 -2.61 -3.36 13.69
N LEU A 33 -2.01 -2.17 13.56
CA LEU A 33 -2.55 -0.93 14.11
C LEU A 33 -3.92 -0.60 13.52
N GLU A 34 -4.07 -0.73 12.19
CA GLU A 34 -5.33 -0.54 11.50
C GLU A 34 -6.41 -1.51 12.00
N SER A 35 -6.04 -2.74 12.35
CA SER A 35 -6.97 -3.73 12.87
C SER A 35 -7.50 -3.43 14.28
N GLN A 36 -6.89 -2.50 15.01
CA GLN A 36 -7.41 -1.99 16.29
C GLN A 36 -8.50 -0.93 16.10
N ILE A 37 -8.61 -0.35 14.90
CA ILE A 37 -9.66 0.64 14.59
C ILE A 37 -10.99 -0.11 14.40
N PRO A 38 -12.07 0.33 15.06
CA PRO A 38 -13.38 -0.28 14.85
C PRO A 38 -13.76 -0.30 13.36
N PRO A 39 -14.28 -1.41 12.85
CA PRO A 39 -14.59 -1.52 11.42
C PRO A 39 -15.71 -0.53 11.04
N LEU A 40 -15.47 0.24 9.96
CA LEU A 40 -16.49 1.15 9.39
C LEU A 40 -17.65 0.40 8.75
N VAL A 41 -17.47 -0.87 8.44
CA VAL A 41 -18.44 -1.76 7.82
C VAL A 41 -18.56 -3.01 8.68
N ALA A 42 -19.77 -3.50 8.90
CA ALA A 42 -20.04 -4.69 9.71
C ALA A 42 -19.54 -6.02 9.10
N ILE A 43 -18.56 -5.95 8.21
CA ILE A 43 -17.95 -7.11 7.56
C ILE A 43 -16.51 -7.24 8.02
N PRO A 44 -16.16 -8.34 8.70
CA PRO A 44 -14.79 -8.61 9.09
C PRO A 44 -13.86 -8.65 7.86
N GLY A 45 -12.72 -7.93 7.96
CA GLY A 45 -11.70 -7.96 6.92
C GLY A 45 -11.73 -6.82 5.90
N ILE A 46 -12.78 -6.00 5.85
CA ILE A 46 -12.77 -4.73 5.11
C ILE A 46 -12.01 -3.69 5.94
N LYS A 47 -10.98 -3.10 5.33
CA LYS A 47 -10.07 -2.14 5.98
C LYS A 47 -9.91 -0.87 5.15
N LEU A 48 -9.51 0.22 5.80
CA LEU A 48 -9.27 1.52 5.17
C LEU A 48 -8.10 1.51 4.17
N GLY A 49 -7.18 0.55 4.32
CA GLY A 49 -6.02 0.39 3.44
C GLY A 49 -4.85 1.30 3.79
N LEU A 50 -4.68 1.72 5.05
CA LEU A 50 -3.55 2.54 5.49
C LEU A 50 -2.20 1.90 5.15
N ALA A 51 -2.12 0.56 5.17
CA ALA A 51 -0.90 -0.16 4.78
C ALA A 51 -0.51 0.03 3.29
N ASN A 52 -1.40 0.59 2.44
CA ASN A 52 -1.06 0.95 1.05
C ASN A 52 -0.02 2.07 0.97
N ILE A 53 0.19 2.86 2.06
CA ILE A 53 1.27 3.85 2.12
C ILE A 53 2.63 3.23 1.80
N VAL A 54 2.88 2.02 2.31
CA VAL A 54 4.15 1.31 2.08
C VAL A 54 4.25 0.82 0.63
N THR A 55 3.13 0.38 0.05
CA THR A 55 3.09 -0.07 -1.34
C THR A 55 3.32 1.09 -2.30
N LEU A 56 2.68 2.25 -2.07
CA LEU A 56 2.91 3.46 -2.84
C LEU A 56 4.34 3.97 -2.67
N PHE A 57 4.88 3.97 -1.45
CA PHE A 57 6.27 4.31 -1.19
C PHE A 57 7.22 3.40 -1.97
N ALA A 58 7.02 2.09 -1.94
CA ALA A 58 7.84 1.14 -2.69
C ALA A 58 7.70 1.34 -4.21
N LEU A 59 6.51 1.68 -4.71
CA LEU A 59 6.27 1.98 -6.12
C LEU A 59 7.07 3.20 -6.59
N VAL A 60 7.15 4.24 -5.76
CA VAL A 60 7.85 5.50 -6.09
C VAL A 60 9.36 5.38 -5.93
N PHE A 61 9.84 4.67 -4.89
CA PHE A 61 11.26 4.68 -4.49
C PHE A 61 12.05 3.44 -4.87
N LEU A 62 11.40 2.29 -5.03
CA LEU A 62 12.05 1.06 -5.41
C LEU A 62 11.73 0.71 -6.87
N SER A 63 10.73 -0.14 -7.04
CA SER A 63 10.24 -0.54 -8.36
C SER A 63 8.81 -1.06 -8.30
N PRO A 64 8.08 -1.10 -9.42
CA PRO A 64 6.76 -1.75 -9.48
C PRO A 64 6.79 -3.22 -9.03
N THR A 65 7.85 -3.95 -9.37
CA THR A 65 8.03 -5.35 -8.96
C THR A 65 8.18 -5.46 -7.44
N ASP A 66 8.96 -4.56 -6.81
CA ASP A 66 9.17 -4.59 -5.37
C ASP A 66 7.88 -4.22 -4.62
N ALA A 67 7.15 -3.22 -5.13
CA ALA A 67 5.83 -2.85 -4.60
C ALA A 67 4.84 -4.02 -4.67
N PHE A 68 4.82 -4.75 -5.79
CA PHE A 68 3.99 -5.95 -5.95
C PHE A 68 4.39 -7.05 -4.96
N ILE A 69 5.69 -7.33 -4.79
CA ILE A 69 6.18 -8.34 -3.84
C ILE A 69 5.77 -7.96 -2.41
N ILE A 70 5.96 -6.70 -2.00
CA ILE A 70 5.56 -6.20 -0.68
C ILE A 70 4.06 -6.33 -0.49
N LEU A 71 3.25 -6.00 -1.50
CA LEU A 71 1.79 -6.16 -1.45
C LEU A 71 1.40 -7.61 -1.18
N ILE A 72 1.94 -8.56 -1.94
CA ILE A 72 1.64 -9.99 -1.79
C ILE A 72 2.05 -10.48 -0.40
N LEU A 73 3.29 -10.19 0.02
CA LEU A 73 3.80 -10.62 1.32
C LEU A 73 2.95 -10.08 2.48
N ARG A 74 2.65 -8.76 2.49
CA ARG A 74 1.88 -8.17 3.59
C ARG A 74 0.45 -8.69 3.66
N VAL A 75 -0.22 -8.89 2.51
CA VAL A 75 -1.61 -9.35 2.48
C VAL A 75 -1.68 -10.82 2.91
N THR A 76 -0.78 -11.66 2.39
CA THR A 76 -0.73 -13.08 2.75
C THR A 76 -0.41 -13.26 4.24
N MET A 77 0.66 -12.62 4.73
CA MET A 77 1.04 -12.72 6.15
C MET A 77 -0.02 -12.10 7.06
N GLY A 78 -0.60 -10.97 6.67
CA GLY A 78 -1.67 -10.32 7.43
C GLY A 78 -2.93 -11.18 7.56
N SER A 79 -3.34 -11.88 6.50
CA SER A 79 -4.49 -12.79 6.55
C SER A 79 -4.20 -14.05 7.38
N VAL A 80 -2.97 -14.57 7.31
CA VAL A 80 -2.54 -15.71 8.15
C VAL A 80 -2.55 -15.31 9.64
N PHE A 81 -1.94 -14.17 9.99
CA PHE A 81 -1.89 -13.70 11.38
C PHE A 81 -3.26 -13.32 11.95
N SER A 82 -4.18 -12.84 11.12
CA SER A 82 -5.53 -12.53 11.56
C SER A 82 -6.46 -13.75 11.62
N GLY A 83 -6.04 -14.90 11.07
CA GLY A 83 -6.87 -16.10 10.96
C GLY A 83 -8.07 -15.95 10.02
N GLN A 84 -8.08 -14.90 9.17
CA GLN A 84 -9.23 -14.57 8.33
C GLN A 84 -8.89 -14.76 6.83
N ILE A 85 -9.15 -15.94 6.30
CA ILE A 85 -8.87 -16.26 4.88
C ILE A 85 -9.67 -15.36 3.93
N MET A 86 -10.90 -14.99 4.26
CA MET A 86 -11.73 -14.10 3.44
C MET A 86 -11.09 -12.72 3.27
N MET A 87 -10.36 -12.25 4.27
CA MET A 87 -9.61 -10.99 4.20
C MET A 87 -8.53 -11.03 3.12
N LEU A 88 -7.94 -12.20 2.84
CA LEU A 88 -7.00 -12.36 1.73
C LEU A 88 -7.64 -11.95 0.41
N ALA A 89 -8.84 -12.45 0.11
CA ALA A 89 -9.54 -12.15 -1.15
C ALA A 89 -9.86 -10.65 -1.26
N TYR A 90 -10.40 -10.03 -0.20
CA TYR A 90 -10.75 -8.60 -0.20
C TYR A 90 -9.51 -7.72 -0.34
N SER A 91 -8.50 -7.96 0.50
CA SER A 91 -7.30 -7.13 0.54
C SER A 91 -6.40 -7.34 -0.68
N LEU A 92 -6.34 -8.54 -1.23
CA LEU A 92 -5.55 -8.82 -2.42
C LEU A 92 -6.15 -8.13 -3.65
N THR A 93 -7.46 -8.30 -3.87
CA THR A 93 -8.15 -7.67 -5.01
C THR A 93 -8.08 -6.14 -4.89
N GLY A 94 -8.41 -5.58 -3.72
CA GLY A 94 -8.33 -4.15 -3.48
C GLY A 94 -6.92 -3.62 -3.66
N GLY A 95 -5.92 -4.29 -3.10
CA GLY A 95 -4.52 -3.89 -3.18
C GLY A 95 -3.95 -3.96 -4.59
N LEU A 96 -4.27 -5.01 -5.36
CA LEU A 96 -3.84 -5.14 -6.77
C LEU A 96 -4.43 -4.06 -7.65
N LEU A 97 -5.74 -3.80 -7.54
CA LEU A 97 -6.39 -2.76 -8.34
C LEU A 97 -5.90 -1.36 -7.96
N CYS A 98 -5.64 -1.10 -6.66
CA CYS A 98 -5.00 0.12 -6.20
C CYS A 98 -3.62 0.30 -6.83
N LEU A 99 -2.74 -0.71 -6.70
CA LEU A 99 -1.39 -0.66 -7.25
C LEU A 99 -1.39 -0.45 -8.76
N LEU A 100 -2.24 -1.17 -9.50
CA LEU A 100 -2.37 -1.00 -10.95
C LEU A 100 -2.81 0.42 -11.32
N THR A 101 -3.79 0.96 -10.60
CA THR A 101 -4.27 2.33 -10.80
C THR A 101 -3.16 3.34 -10.55
N GLU A 102 -2.44 3.22 -9.43
CA GLU A 102 -1.33 4.09 -9.09
C GLU A 102 -0.21 4.00 -10.14
N MET A 103 0.13 2.79 -10.60
CA MET A 103 1.12 2.58 -11.67
C MET A 103 0.72 3.28 -12.98
N ILE A 104 -0.56 3.21 -13.36
CA ILE A 104 -1.07 3.88 -14.56
C ILE A 104 -1.04 5.40 -14.38
N LEU A 105 -1.57 5.90 -13.27
CA LEU A 105 -1.64 7.33 -12.99
C LEU A 105 -0.26 7.99 -12.90
N LEU A 106 0.71 7.32 -12.28
CA LEU A 106 2.08 7.83 -12.17
C LEU A 106 2.83 7.93 -13.51
N LYS A 107 2.34 7.30 -14.58
CA LYS A 107 2.87 7.53 -15.93
C LYS A 107 2.45 8.89 -16.50
N TYR A 108 1.32 9.42 -16.06
CA TYR A 108 0.72 10.63 -16.61
C TYR A 108 0.77 11.81 -15.64
N LEU A 109 0.84 11.54 -14.33
CA LEU A 109 0.82 12.57 -13.29
C LEU A 109 2.24 12.83 -12.76
N PRO A 110 2.63 14.10 -12.61
CA PRO A 110 3.90 14.44 -11.96
C PRO A 110 3.84 14.08 -10.46
N LEU A 111 4.99 13.82 -9.86
CA LEU A 111 5.11 13.42 -8.45
C LEU A 111 4.46 14.42 -7.46
N LYS A 112 4.38 15.71 -7.82
CA LYS A 112 3.68 16.72 -7.03
C LYS A 112 2.17 16.44 -6.86
N ASN A 113 1.60 15.65 -7.77
CA ASN A 113 0.18 15.27 -7.76
C ASN A 113 -0.03 13.84 -7.24
N LEU A 114 0.95 13.28 -6.53
CA LEU A 114 0.89 11.93 -5.97
C LEU A 114 -0.32 11.74 -5.05
N TRP A 115 -0.74 12.81 -4.35
CA TRP A 115 -1.95 12.80 -3.52
C TRP A 115 -3.21 12.47 -4.32
N ALA A 116 -3.34 12.96 -5.55
CA ALA A 116 -4.50 12.66 -6.40
C ALA A 116 -4.49 11.21 -6.87
N ALA A 117 -3.32 10.66 -7.27
CA ALA A 117 -3.18 9.26 -7.62
C ALA A 117 -3.52 8.34 -6.45
N SER A 118 -3.08 8.70 -5.24
CA SER A 118 -3.35 7.95 -4.01
C SER A 118 -4.83 7.98 -3.62
N ILE A 119 -5.52 9.11 -3.75
CA ILE A 119 -6.97 9.19 -3.50
C ILE A 119 -7.73 8.27 -4.46
N ILE A 120 -7.45 8.34 -5.75
CA ILE A 120 -8.10 7.50 -6.76
C ILE A 120 -7.80 6.03 -6.48
N GLY A 121 -6.55 5.69 -6.17
CA GLY A 121 -6.15 4.34 -5.77
C GLY A 121 -6.91 3.83 -4.54
N ALA A 122 -7.07 4.67 -3.51
CA ALA A 122 -7.80 4.32 -2.29
C ALA A 122 -9.31 4.10 -2.54
N ILE A 123 -9.93 4.93 -3.38
CA ILE A 123 -11.34 4.75 -3.77
C ILE A 123 -11.52 3.43 -4.51
N ILE A 124 -10.64 3.11 -5.47
CA ILE A 124 -10.68 1.85 -6.21
C ILE A 124 -10.43 0.67 -5.28
N HIS A 125 -9.48 0.80 -4.34
CA HIS A 125 -9.21 -0.22 -3.33
C HIS A 125 -10.47 -0.57 -2.53
N ASN A 126 -11.13 0.42 -1.93
CA ASN A 126 -12.32 0.19 -1.11
C ASN A 126 -13.50 -0.32 -1.95
N THR A 127 -13.68 0.20 -3.16
CA THR A 127 -14.72 -0.27 -4.09
C THR A 127 -14.53 -1.74 -4.44
N ALA A 128 -13.30 -2.15 -4.74
CA ALA A 128 -12.97 -3.54 -5.05
C ALA A 128 -13.20 -4.46 -3.84
N GLN A 129 -12.81 -4.03 -2.63
CA GLN A 129 -13.06 -4.80 -1.41
C GLN A 129 -14.55 -5.05 -1.20
N VAL A 130 -15.37 -4.00 -1.31
CA VAL A 130 -16.83 -4.10 -1.16
C VAL A 130 -17.45 -4.98 -2.22
N ALA A 131 -17.02 -4.84 -3.48
CA ALA A 131 -17.51 -5.67 -4.58
C ALA A 131 -17.23 -7.16 -4.34
N VAL A 132 -16.00 -7.50 -3.96
CA VAL A 132 -15.63 -8.90 -3.65
C VAL A 132 -16.37 -9.40 -2.40
N ALA A 133 -16.51 -8.56 -1.36
CA ALA A 133 -17.25 -8.91 -0.17
C ALA A 133 -18.73 -9.20 -0.49
N ALA A 134 -19.38 -8.34 -1.28
CA ALA A 134 -20.77 -8.52 -1.71
C ALA A 134 -20.97 -9.81 -2.50
N LEU A 135 -20.00 -10.15 -3.38
CA LEU A 135 -20.03 -11.39 -4.16
C LEU A 135 -19.87 -12.63 -3.29
N ILE A 136 -18.93 -12.63 -2.34
CA ILE A 136 -18.65 -13.78 -1.48
C ILE A 136 -19.79 -14.00 -0.47
N THR A 137 -20.28 -12.91 0.14
CA THR A 137 -21.31 -13.00 1.18
C THR A 137 -22.74 -13.03 0.61
N GLN A 138 -22.89 -12.87 -0.71
CA GLN A 138 -24.21 -12.79 -1.39
C GLN A 138 -25.10 -11.72 -0.78
N THR A 139 -24.52 -10.63 -0.27
CA THR A 139 -25.23 -9.57 0.44
C THR A 139 -25.08 -8.23 -0.28
N PRO A 140 -25.93 -7.90 -1.28
CA PRO A 140 -25.83 -6.62 -2.02
C PRO A 140 -26.00 -5.38 -1.13
N GLY A 141 -26.67 -5.51 0.01
CA GLY A 141 -26.84 -4.42 0.97
C GLY A 141 -25.54 -3.80 1.51
N ILE A 142 -24.39 -4.47 1.31
CA ILE A 142 -23.08 -3.92 1.68
C ILE A 142 -22.75 -2.63 0.91
N PHE A 143 -23.28 -2.46 -0.30
CA PHE A 143 -23.08 -1.25 -1.10
C PHE A 143 -23.64 0.02 -0.43
N TRP A 144 -24.54 -0.06 0.53
CA TRP A 144 -25.00 1.08 1.32
C TRP A 144 -23.90 1.72 2.16
N TYR A 145 -22.79 1.02 2.43
CA TYR A 145 -21.63 1.56 3.14
C TYR A 145 -20.65 2.31 2.21
N MET A 146 -20.84 2.24 0.87
CA MET A 146 -19.95 2.87 -0.10
C MET A 146 -19.72 4.38 0.12
N PRO A 147 -20.74 5.21 0.40
CA PRO A 147 -20.51 6.63 0.62
C PRO A 147 -19.53 6.90 1.76
N TYR A 148 -19.65 6.16 2.87
CA TYR A 148 -18.74 6.29 4.02
C TYR A 148 -17.32 5.84 3.68
N LEU A 149 -17.20 4.75 2.92
CA LEU A 149 -15.90 4.23 2.49
C LEU A 149 -15.22 5.14 1.47
N ILE A 150 -15.96 5.82 0.60
CA ILE A 150 -15.41 6.80 -0.33
C ILE A 150 -14.87 8.02 0.43
N ILE A 151 -15.62 8.54 1.41
CA ILE A 151 -15.12 9.64 2.25
C ILE A 151 -13.85 9.23 2.99
N ALA A 152 -13.85 8.05 3.60
CA ALA A 152 -12.68 7.52 4.26
C ALA A 152 -11.50 7.34 3.29
N ALA A 153 -11.74 6.85 2.07
CA ALA A 153 -10.72 6.70 1.02
C ALA A 153 -10.12 8.04 0.59
N ILE A 154 -10.91 9.09 0.49
CA ILE A 154 -10.42 10.44 0.17
C ILE A 154 -9.47 10.92 1.28
N ILE A 155 -9.86 10.77 2.55
CA ILE A 155 -9.06 11.20 3.69
C ILE A 155 -7.76 10.37 3.77
N THR A 156 -7.86 9.05 3.73
CA THR A 156 -6.68 8.16 3.83
C THR A 156 -5.77 8.29 2.62
N GLY A 157 -6.34 8.36 1.41
CA GLY A 157 -5.59 8.55 0.18
C GLY A 157 -4.86 9.89 0.13
N ALA A 158 -5.50 10.98 0.58
CA ALA A 158 -4.84 12.28 0.70
C ALA A 158 -3.69 12.23 1.70
N PHE A 159 -3.90 11.65 2.87
CA PHE A 159 -2.86 11.47 3.89
C PHE A 159 -1.66 10.67 3.34
N ILE A 160 -1.92 9.52 2.71
CA ILE A 160 -0.89 8.66 2.12
C ILE A 160 -0.12 9.41 1.04
N GLY A 161 -0.82 10.04 0.11
CA GLY A 161 -0.22 10.74 -1.01
C GLY A 161 0.56 11.99 -0.63
N LEU A 162 0.28 12.60 0.52
CA LEU A 162 1.05 13.71 1.06
C LEU A 162 2.25 13.23 1.90
N ALA A 163 2.11 12.11 2.62
CA ALA A 163 3.17 11.58 3.47
C ALA A 163 4.36 11.02 2.67
N VAL A 164 4.10 10.38 1.52
CA VAL A 164 5.15 9.78 0.69
C VAL A 164 6.13 10.81 0.12
N PRO A 165 5.74 11.96 -0.48
CA PRO A 165 6.67 12.98 -0.95
C PRO A 165 7.47 13.64 0.17
N VAL A 166 6.88 13.84 1.35
CA VAL A 166 7.59 14.41 2.51
C VAL A 166 8.73 13.50 2.93
N SER A 167 8.50 12.18 2.96
CA SER A 167 9.57 11.21 3.19
C SER A 167 10.69 11.31 2.14
N TYR A 168 10.36 11.63 0.90
CA TYR A 168 11.34 11.82 -0.19
C TYR A 168 12.25 13.01 0.06
N THR A 169 11.70 14.17 0.37
CA THR A 169 12.49 15.38 0.59
C THR A 169 13.45 15.22 1.74
N HIS A 170 13.05 14.53 2.82
CA HIS A 170 13.95 14.27 3.94
C HIS A 170 15.05 13.25 3.65
N LEU A 171 14.84 12.30 2.73
CA LEU A 171 15.84 11.32 2.36
C LEU A 171 16.82 11.81 1.28
N THR A 172 16.41 12.79 0.45
CA THR A 172 17.20 13.29 -0.68
C THR A 172 17.86 14.64 -0.44
N LEU A 173 17.48 15.36 0.63
CA LEU A 173 18.23 16.56 1.01
C LEU A 173 19.64 16.14 1.44
N PRO A 174 20.72 16.67 0.78
CA PRO A 174 22.05 16.50 1.29
C PRO A 174 22.08 17.08 2.69
N THR A 175 22.50 16.27 3.65
CA THR A 175 22.88 16.75 4.98
C THR A 175 24.06 17.69 4.80
N ASN A 176 23.80 18.97 4.53
CA ASN A 176 24.78 20.02 4.70
C ASN A 176 25.06 20.14 6.22
N ARG A 177 25.79 19.17 6.75
CA ARG A 177 26.59 19.29 7.97
C ARG A 177 28.04 19.28 7.57
N GLU A 178 28.45 20.37 6.93
CA GLU A 178 29.83 20.81 6.95
C GLU A 178 29.82 22.30 7.33
N VAL A 179 29.96 22.56 8.58
CA VAL A 179 30.58 23.74 9.16
C VAL A 179 31.55 23.25 10.22
#